data_82d906489dfe5c242a410a42d1fe79f6
#
_entry.id   82d906489dfe5c242a410a42d1fe79f6
#
_cell.length_a   1.000
_cell.length_b   1.000
_cell.length_c   1.000
_cell.angle_alpha   90.00
_cell.angle_beta   90.00
_cell.angle_gamma   90.00
#
_symmetry.space_group_name_H-M   'P 1'
#
loop_
_entity.id
_entity.type
_entity.pdbx_description
1 polymer ?
#
loop_
_entity_poly.entity_id
_entity_poly.type
_entity_poly.pdbx_seq_one_letter_code
_entity_poly.pdbx_strand_id
1 'polypeptide(L)'
;MMIIASLSDSARYEMLNPLFRRAFDFIREIAPATLETGRHVLEEDALTVMVNEPVMKKRENARMEVHDRFIDIHVPLSREEGFMWKERAALEKPSEPFNREKDAQHYDDAPD
;
A
#
# COMPACT_ATOMS: atom_id res chain seq x y z
N MET A 1 -2.77 -5.19 -10.97
CA MET A 1 -1.34 -5.58 -11.09
C MET A 1 -0.69 -5.48 -9.73
N MET A 2 0.13 -6.44 -9.41
CA MET A 2 0.91 -6.45 -8.16
C MET A 2 2.38 -6.67 -8.48
N ILE A 3 3.26 -5.90 -7.85
CA ILE A 3 4.71 -6.06 -7.98
C ILE A 3 5.28 -6.41 -6.61
N ILE A 4 6.08 -7.45 -6.55
CA ILE A 4 6.82 -7.85 -5.35
C ILE A 4 8.29 -7.80 -5.70
N ALA A 5 9.05 -7.00 -4.97
CA ALA A 5 10.48 -6.83 -5.22
C ALA A 5 11.22 -6.43 -3.96
N SER A 6 12.53 -6.60 -3.97
CA SER A 6 13.38 -6.04 -2.93
C SER A 6 13.44 -4.52 -3.05
N LEU A 7 13.50 -3.82 -1.93
CA LEU A 7 13.66 -2.36 -1.92
C LEU A 7 14.94 -1.92 -2.67
N SER A 8 15.98 -2.73 -2.66
CA SER A 8 17.20 -2.47 -3.42
C SER A 8 17.00 -2.44 -4.94
N ASP A 9 15.92 -3.04 -5.44
CA ASP A 9 15.55 -3.06 -6.85
C ASP A 9 14.55 -1.96 -7.23
N SER A 10 14.18 -1.08 -6.30
CA SER A 10 13.12 -0.09 -6.50
C SER A 10 13.37 0.85 -7.68
N ALA A 11 14.63 1.13 -8.04
CA ALA A 11 14.96 1.96 -9.18
C ALA A 11 14.40 1.44 -10.51
N ARG A 12 14.18 0.13 -10.62
CA ARG A 12 13.60 -0.48 -11.82
C ARG A 12 12.14 -0.10 -12.06
N TYR A 13 11.46 0.38 -11.02
CA TYR A 13 10.03 0.66 -11.04
C TYR A 13 9.72 2.15 -10.97
N GLU A 14 10.73 3.01 -10.84
CA GLU A 14 10.56 4.46 -10.71
C GLU A 14 9.86 5.08 -11.93
N MET A 15 10.02 4.49 -13.11
CA MET A 15 9.38 4.98 -14.33
C MET A 15 7.86 4.77 -14.38
N LEU A 16 7.31 3.91 -13.54
CA LEU A 16 5.88 3.58 -13.56
C LEU A 16 4.99 4.72 -13.07
N ASN A 17 5.53 5.61 -12.27
CA ASN A 17 4.78 6.74 -11.73
C ASN A 17 5.74 7.89 -11.41
N PRO A 18 5.37 9.15 -11.73
CA PRO A 18 6.25 10.31 -11.48
C PRO A 18 6.68 10.51 -10.04
N LEU A 19 5.91 10.02 -9.07
CA LEU A 19 6.20 10.17 -7.64
C LEU A 19 6.94 8.98 -7.02
N PHE A 20 7.13 7.90 -7.75
CA PHE A 20 7.76 6.70 -7.19
C PHE A 20 9.21 6.96 -6.76
N ARG A 21 9.98 7.68 -7.54
CA ARG A 21 11.35 8.02 -7.18
C ARG A 21 11.40 8.76 -5.85
N ARG A 22 10.55 9.76 -5.67
CA ARG A 22 10.47 10.53 -4.42
C ARG A 22 10.07 9.65 -3.24
N ALA A 23 9.10 8.77 -3.44
CA ALA A 23 8.68 7.82 -2.41
C ALA A 23 9.80 6.88 -2.00
N PHE A 24 10.49 6.27 -2.97
CA PHE A 24 11.59 5.36 -2.70
C PHE A 24 12.82 6.05 -2.09
N ASP A 25 13.14 7.25 -2.55
CA ASP A 25 14.22 8.05 -1.97
C ASP A 25 13.94 8.36 -0.50
N PHE A 26 12.71 8.74 -0.18
CA PHE A 26 12.30 8.95 1.20
C PHE A 26 12.51 7.71 2.07
N ILE A 27 12.05 6.55 1.59
CA ILE A 27 12.18 5.28 2.32
C ILE A 27 13.64 4.88 2.52
N ARG A 28 14.49 5.07 1.51
CA ARG A 28 15.90 4.71 1.56
C ARG A 28 16.74 5.65 2.42
N GLU A 29 16.45 6.94 2.38
CA GLU A 29 17.26 7.98 3.04
C GLU A 29 16.93 8.15 4.51
N ILE A 30 15.71 7.83 4.92
CA ILE A 30 15.28 7.98 6.30
C ILE A 30 15.43 6.63 7.01
N ALA A 31 16.25 6.62 8.06
CA ALA A 31 16.38 5.43 8.89
C ALA A 31 15.02 5.08 9.51
N PRO A 32 14.49 3.88 9.26
CA PRO A 32 13.15 3.50 9.75
C PRO A 32 12.95 3.67 11.25
N ALA A 33 14.01 3.49 12.03
CA ALA A 33 13.98 3.65 13.49
C ALA A 33 13.76 5.10 13.96
N THR A 34 13.93 6.09 13.07
CA THR A 34 13.74 7.50 13.40
C THR A 34 12.39 8.05 12.94
N LEU A 35 11.63 7.27 12.17
CA LEU A 35 10.30 7.67 11.73
C LEU A 35 9.28 7.49 12.84
N GLU A 36 8.57 8.56 13.14
CA GLU A 36 7.45 8.49 14.08
C GLU A 36 6.25 7.80 13.43
N THR A 37 5.52 7.03 14.23
CA THR A 37 4.24 6.44 13.84
C THR A 37 3.26 7.55 13.48
N GLY A 38 2.55 7.38 12.40
CA GLY A 38 1.54 8.32 11.95
C GLY A 38 1.65 8.69 10.48
N ARG A 39 0.99 9.77 10.12
CA ARG A 39 0.87 10.24 8.75
C ARG A 39 1.90 11.34 8.45
N HIS A 40 2.66 11.13 7.40
CA HIS A 40 3.66 12.10 6.92
C HIS A 40 3.32 12.51 5.49
N VAL A 41 2.85 13.73 5.29
CA VAL A 41 2.49 14.24 3.96
C VAL A 41 3.74 14.81 3.29
N LEU A 42 4.17 14.18 2.20
CA LEU A 42 5.29 14.66 1.39
C LEU A 42 4.82 15.60 0.29
N GLU A 43 3.67 15.35 -0.26
CA GLU A 43 3.01 16.21 -1.24
C GLU A 43 1.51 16.10 -1.06
N GLU A 44 0.84 17.22 -0.80
CA GLU A 44 -0.60 17.26 -0.54
C GLU A 44 -1.39 16.64 -1.68
N ASP A 45 -2.35 15.78 -1.34
CA ASP A 45 -3.19 15.03 -2.29
C ASP A 45 -2.45 14.15 -3.30
N ALA A 46 -1.17 13.91 -3.11
CA ALA A 46 -0.37 13.16 -4.08
C ALA A 46 0.52 12.07 -3.46
N LEU A 47 1.23 12.38 -2.38
CA LEU A 47 2.17 11.45 -1.76
C LEU A 47 2.12 11.53 -0.24
N THR A 48 1.69 10.47 0.39
CA THR A 48 1.64 10.34 1.85
C THR A 48 2.33 9.06 2.28
N VAL A 49 3.09 9.15 3.36
CA VAL A 49 3.71 7.99 4.01
C VAL A 49 3.01 7.74 5.33
N MET A 50 2.48 6.53 5.50
CA MET A 50 1.88 6.08 6.75
C MET A 50 2.85 5.14 7.45
N VAL A 51 3.27 5.49 8.65
CA VAL A 51 4.12 4.65 9.49
C VAL A 51 3.26 4.01 10.56
N ASN A 52 3.13 2.72 10.52
CA ASN A 52 2.26 1.97 11.43
C ASN A 52 3.07 0.93 12.21
N GLU A 53 2.62 0.66 13.43
CA GLU A 53 3.01 -0.52 14.20
C GLU A 53 1.80 -1.46 14.31
N PRO A 54 1.39 -2.08 13.21
CA PRO A 54 0.14 -2.82 13.21
C PRO A 54 0.28 -4.17 13.92
N VAL A 55 -0.76 -4.54 14.63
CA VAL A 55 -1.05 -5.93 14.86
C VAL A 55 -1.63 -6.47 13.56
N MET A 56 -0.99 -7.47 12.96
CA MET A 56 -1.48 -8.08 11.73
C MET A 56 -2.86 -8.68 11.93
N LYS A 57 -3.77 -8.41 11.00
CA LYS A 57 -5.08 -9.04 11.00
C LYS A 57 -4.94 -10.53 10.70
N LYS A 58 -5.78 -11.34 11.31
CA LYS A 58 -5.92 -12.73 10.91
C LYS A 58 -6.38 -12.78 9.45
N ARG A 59 -5.94 -13.81 8.74
CA ARG A 59 -6.28 -14.00 7.31
C ARG A 59 -7.79 -13.94 7.06
N GLU A 60 -8.59 -14.52 7.92
CA GLU A 60 -10.06 -14.50 7.80
C GLU A 60 -10.69 -13.13 7.99
N ASN A 61 -9.98 -12.18 8.60
CA ASN A 61 -10.45 -10.80 8.83
C ASN A 61 -9.90 -9.81 7.81
N ALA A 62 -8.96 -10.24 6.98
CA ALA A 62 -8.40 -9.39 5.93
C ALA A 62 -9.36 -9.34 4.73
N ARG A 63 -9.52 -8.16 4.16
CA ARG A 63 -10.37 -7.93 3.00
C ARG A 63 -9.55 -7.50 1.79
N MET A 64 -10.05 -7.79 0.60
CA MET A 64 -9.51 -7.21 -0.62
C MET A 64 -9.85 -5.73 -0.68
N GLU A 65 -8.94 -4.92 -1.17
CA GLU A 65 -9.09 -3.47 -1.25
C GLU A 65 -8.68 -2.97 -2.62
N VAL A 66 -9.43 -2.01 -3.15
CA VAL A 66 -9.11 -1.36 -4.42
C VAL A 66 -9.06 0.16 -4.25
N HIS A 67 -8.26 0.80 -5.09
CA HIS A 67 -8.12 2.25 -5.19
C HIS A 67 -8.28 2.69 -6.64
N ASP A 68 -8.81 3.88 -6.86
CA ASP A 68 -8.94 4.46 -8.21
C ASP A 68 -7.84 5.45 -8.53
N ARG A 69 -7.45 6.27 -7.56
CA ARG A 69 -6.51 7.39 -7.76
C ARG A 69 -5.10 7.09 -7.26
N PHE A 70 -4.99 6.37 -6.15
CA PHE A 70 -3.72 6.14 -5.47
C PHE A 70 -3.20 4.73 -5.70
N ILE A 71 -1.90 4.60 -5.58
CA ILE A 71 -1.19 3.33 -5.59
C ILE A 71 -0.57 3.14 -4.22
N ASP A 72 -0.76 1.97 -3.63
CA ASP A 72 -0.14 1.62 -2.36
C ASP A 72 1.22 0.98 -2.58
N ILE A 73 2.20 1.48 -1.84
CA ILE A 73 3.51 0.86 -1.71
C ILE A 73 3.65 0.39 -0.26
N HIS A 74 3.75 -0.91 -0.06
CA HIS A 74 3.91 -1.51 1.27
C HIS A 74 5.36 -1.90 1.49
N VAL A 75 5.95 -1.42 2.59
CA VAL A 75 7.34 -1.69 2.95
C VAL A 75 7.38 -2.26 4.37
N PRO A 76 7.43 -3.58 4.53
CA PRO A 76 7.64 -4.20 5.84
C PRO A 76 9.05 -3.87 6.36
N LEU A 77 9.15 -3.38 7.58
CA LEU A 77 10.43 -2.94 8.17
C LEU A 77 10.95 -3.89 9.24
N SER A 78 10.10 -4.36 10.15
CA SER A 78 10.54 -5.13 11.31
C SER A 78 9.95 -6.54 11.38
N ARG A 79 8.93 -6.82 10.60
CA ARG A 79 8.22 -8.11 10.59
C ARG A 79 7.81 -8.47 9.18
N GLU A 80 7.64 -9.75 8.94
CA GLU A 80 7.00 -10.23 7.71
C GLU A 80 5.54 -9.84 7.71
N GLU A 81 5.05 -9.39 6.56
CA GLU A 81 3.64 -9.14 6.31
C GLU A 81 3.12 -10.11 5.24
N GLY A 82 1.97 -10.68 5.48
CA GLY A 82 1.26 -11.48 4.50
C GLY A 82 0.31 -10.62 3.69
N PHE A 83 0.25 -10.86 2.39
CA PHE A 83 -0.65 -10.17 1.48
C PHE A 83 -1.47 -11.19 0.71
N MET A 84 -2.72 -10.84 0.43
CA MET A 84 -3.59 -11.57 -0.45
C MET A 84 -3.84 -10.75 -1.70
N TRP A 85 -3.95 -11.41 -2.84
CA TRP A 85 -4.17 -10.74 -4.10
C TRP A 85 -5.29 -11.38 -4.89
N LYS A 86 -6.03 -10.54 -5.59
CA LYS A 86 -7.02 -10.94 -6.59
C LYS A 86 -7.10 -9.87 -7.65
N GLU A 87 -7.23 -10.27 -8.90
CA GLU A 87 -7.43 -9.32 -9.98
C GLU A 87 -8.70 -8.48 -9.77
N ARG A 88 -8.59 -7.17 -9.91
CA ARG A 88 -9.72 -6.27 -9.66
C ARG A 88 -10.97 -6.64 -10.47
N ALA A 89 -10.79 -6.99 -11.73
CA ALA A 89 -11.90 -7.38 -12.60
C ALA A 89 -12.66 -8.64 -12.15
N ALA A 90 -12.05 -9.45 -11.29
CA ALA A 90 -12.64 -10.66 -10.73
C ALA A 90 -13.33 -10.46 -9.37
N LEU A 91 -13.27 -9.26 -8.81
CA LEU A 91 -13.93 -8.93 -7.55
C LEU A 91 -15.44 -8.73 -7.76
N GLU A 92 -16.24 -9.43 -6.98
CA GLU A 92 -17.69 -9.47 -7.15
C GLU A 92 -18.49 -9.12 -5.91
N LYS A 93 -17.86 -9.10 -4.74
CA LYS A 93 -18.55 -8.99 -3.45
C LYS A 93 -18.14 -7.73 -2.68
N PRO A 94 -18.52 -6.53 -3.15
CA PRO A 94 -18.21 -5.31 -2.41
C PRO A 94 -18.90 -5.35 -1.03
N SER A 95 -18.14 -5.05 0.02
CA SER A 95 -18.68 -4.98 1.38
C SER A 95 -19.31 -3.63 1.70
N GLU A 96 -19.03 -2.62 0.87
CA GLU A 96 -19.52 -1.26 1.03
C GLU A 96 -19.44 -0.51 -0.31
N PRO A 97 -20.13 0.64 -0.47
CA PRO A 97 -19.94 1.51 -1.62
C PRO A 97 -18.51 2.08 -1.66
N PHE A 98 -18.04 2.44 -2.84
CA PHE A 98 -16.74 3.08 -3.00
C PHE A 98 -16.69 4.40 -2.23
N ASN A 99 -15.68 4.55 -1.37
CA ASN A 99 -15.46 5.77 -0.59
C ASN A 99 -14.49 6.69 -1.34
N ARG A 100 -15.01 7.75 -1.93
CA ARG A 100 -14.20 8.68 -2.75
C ARG A 100 -13.23 9.51 -1.93
N GLU A 101 -13.55 9.83 -0.68
CA GLU A 101 -12.65 10.60 0.19
C GLU A 101 -11.42 9.80 0.55
N LYS A 102 -11.60 8.52 0.85
CA LYS A 102 -10.50 7.59 1.19
C LYS A 102 -9.90 6.92 -0.04
N ASP A 103 -10.52 7.08 -1.21
CA ASP A 103 -10.14 6.38 -2.44
C ASP A 103 -10.04 4.87 -2.24
N ALA A 104 -11.06 4.27 -1.63
CA ALA A 104 -11.02 2.87 -1.28
C ALA A 104 -12.39 2.19 -1.34
N GLN A 105 -12.38 0.93 -1.71
CA GLN A 105 -13.50 0.03 -1.56
C GLN A 105 -12.98 -1.34 -1.12
N HIS A 106 -13.64 -1.93 -0.13
CA HIS A 106 -13.33 -3.26 0.35
C HIS A 106 -14.26 -4.31 -0.25
N TYR A 107 -13.75 -5.52 -0.40
CA TYR A 107 -14.48 -6.66 -0.96
C TYR A 107 -14.34 -7.86 -0.03
N ASP A 108 -15.41 -8.65 0.04
CA ASP A 108 -15.45 -9.89 0.84
C ASP A 108 -15.06 -11.12 0.03
N ASP A 109 -14.59 -10.94 -1.20
CA ASP A 109 -14.10 -12.03 -2.05
C ASP A 109 -12.92 -12.76 -1.43
N ALA A 110 -12.86 -14.07 -1.66
CA ALA A 110 -11.69 -14.87 -1.31
C ALA A 110 -10.53 -14.56 -2.29
N PRO A 111 -9.27 -14.66 -1.85
CA PRO A 111 -8.12 -14.53 -2.74
C PRO A 111 -8.06 -15.69 -3.75
N ASP A 112 -7.33 -15.45 -4.80
CA ASP A 112 -7.02 -16.51 -5.76
C ASP A 112 -5.99 -17.51 -5.23
#